data_761f9121639b321f11c85770e95e7339
#
_entry.id   761f9121639b321f11c85770e95e7339
#
_cell.length_a   1.000
_cell.length_b   1.000
_cell.length_c   1.000
_cell.angle_alpha   90.00
_cell.angle_beta   90.00
_cell.angle_gamma   90.00
#
_symmetry.space_group_name_H-M   'P 1'
#
loop_
_entity.id
_entity.type
_entity.pdbx_description
1 polymer ?
#
loop_
_entity_poly.entity_id
_entity_poly.type
_entity_poly.pdbx_seq_one_letter_code
_entity_poly.pdbx_strand_id
1 'polypeptide(L)'
;MDQQQPGTACYLVSEANGTRSRDVVTLAQGHNCLPGTVLGKVAATGKYVPVDPANGTGEGETPDGSHIAVAVLFADVDATAGEKPAVITARDAEVEAAALIWPAAITPTQKTAALGQLAAVGIVAR
;
A
#
# COMPACT_ATOMS: atom_id res chain seq x y z
N MET A 1 -18.98 -21.39 1.83
CA MET A 1 -17.62 -20.89 2.03
C MET A 1 -17.61 -19.77 3.03
N ASP A 2 -16.69 -19.81 3.89
CA ASP A 2 -16.58 -18.82 4.92
C ASP A 2 -16.27 -17.45 4.39
N GLN A 3 -16.65 -16.47 5.16
CA GLN A 3 -16.33 -15.07 4.92
C GLN A 3 -14.98 -14.76 5.56
N GLN A 4 -13.95 -15.34 5.05
CA GLN A 4 -12.62 -15.13 5.61
C GLN A 4 -12.00 -13.86 5.06
N GLN A 5 -11.19 -13.22 5.90
CA GLN A 5 -10.39 -12.10 5.47
C GLN A 5 -9.30 -12.56 4.51
N PRO A 6 -8.81 -11.68 3.62
CA PRO A 6 -7.69 -12.03 2.76
C PRO A 6 -6.51 -12.52 3.60
N GLY A 7 -5.89 -13.58 3.16
CA GLY A 7 -4.70 -14.12 3.81
C GLY A 7 -3.47 -13.29 3.50
N THR A 8 -2.42 -13.50 4.29
CA THR A 8 -1.12 -12.88 4.08
C THR A 8 -0.67 -13.10 2.64
N ALA A 9 -0.21 -12.03 2.00
CA ALA A 9 0.30 -12.04 0.62
C ALA A 9 -0.70 -12.57 -0.41
N CYS A 10 -2.01 -12.49 -0.13
CA CYS A 10 -3.06 -13.00 -1.02
C CYS A 10 -3.04 -12.37 -2.42
N TYR A 11 -2.48 -11.16 -2.54
CA TYR A 11 -2.36 -10.41 -3.79
C TYR A 11 -1.12 -10.81 -4.62
N LEU A 12 -0.20 -11.54 -4.02
CA LEU A 12 1.12 -11.75 -4.61
C LEU A 12 1.07 -12.83 -5.70
N VAL A 13 1.53 -12.50 -6.88
CA VAL A 13 1.70 -13.44 -7.99
C VAL A 13 3.09 -14.05 -7.93
N SER A 14 4.11 -13.19 -7.78
CA SER A 14 5.48 -13.66 -7.64
C SER A 14 6.31 -12.58 -6.97
N GLU A 15 7.45 -12.97 -6.42
CA GLU A 15 8.41 -12.03 -5.86
C GLU A 15 9.82 -12.61 -5.97
N ALA A 16 10.81 -11.75 -5.72
CA ALA A 16 12.21 -12.16 -5.71
C ALA A 16 12.46 -13.19 -4.61
N ASN A 17 13.48 -14.01 -4.80
CA ASN A 17 13.84 -15.05 -3.83
C ASN A 17 14.13 -14.46 -2.45
N GLY A 18 13.71 -15.19 -1.42
CA GLY A 18 13.91 -14.79 -0.03
C GLY A 18 13.05 -13.59 0.33
N THR A 19 13.64 -12.63 1.03
CA THR A 19 12.92 -11.44 1.50
C THR A 19 13.34 -10.16 0.79
N ARG A 20 14.01 -10.26 -0.35
CA ARG A 20 14.54 -9.09 -1.07
C ARG A 20 13.46 -8.09 -1.46
N SER A 21 12.24 -8.57 -1.74
CA SER A 21 11.12 -7.71 -2.13
C SER A 21 10.39 -7.10 -0.94
N ARG A 22 10.73 -7.46 0.29
CA ARG A 22 10.00 -7.07 1.49
C ARG A 22 10.82 -6.15 2.37
N ASP A 23 10.12 -5.23 3.04
CA ASP A 23 10.70 -4.37 4.08
C ASP A 23 9.80 -4.39 5.30
N VAL A 24 10.36 -4.06 6.46
CA VAL A 24 9.58 -3.79 7.67
C VAL A 24 9.57 -2.30 7.89
N VAL A 25 8.38 -1.73 7.98
CA VAL A 25 8.17 -0.28 8.12
C VAL A 25 7.18 -0.03 9.25
N THR A 26 6.89 1.25 9.52
CA THR A 26 5.91 1.64 10.54
C THR A 26 4.63 2.07 9.85
N LEU A 27 3.52 1.40 10.19
CA LEU A 27 2.18 1.86 9.81
C LEU A 27 1.72 2.88 10.84
N ALA A 28 1.29 4.06 10.37
CA ALA A 28 0.88 5.15 11.24
C ALA A 28 -0.37 4.80 12.06
N GLN A 29 -0.49 5.43 13.23
CA GLN A 29 -1.65 5.26 14.09
C GLN A 29 -2.94 5.64 13.37
N GLY A 30 -4.02 4.92 13.69
CA GLY A 30 -5.35 5.21 13.18
C GLY A 30 -5.77 4.37 12.00
N HIS A 31 -4.96 3.38 11.60
CA HIS A 31 -5.24 2.55 10.43
C HIS A 31 -5.29 1.08 10.80
N ASN A 32 -6.32 0.40 10.30
CA ASN A 32 -6.44 -1.05 10.37
C ASN A 32 -6.49 -1.57 8.94
N CYS A 33 -5.43 -2.22 8.51
CA CYS A 33 -5.24 -2.57 7.11
C CYS A 33 -5.12 -4.08 6.91
N LEU A 34 -5.70 -4.56 5.80
CA LEU A 34 -5.65 -5.94 5.38
C LEU A 34 -4.50 -6.14 4.36
N PRO A 35 -4.03 -7.39 4.17
CA PRO A 35 -3.06 -7.68 3.11
C PRO A 35 -3.59 -7.23 1.76
N GLY A 36 -2.75 -6.63 0.94
CA GLY A 36 -3.13 -6.09 -0.35
C GLY A 36 -3.45 -4.60 -0.33
N THR A 37 -3.47 -3.96 0.83
CA THR A 37 -3.68 -2.51 0.91
C THR A 37 -2.52 -1.78 0.25
N VAL A 38 -2.82 -0.92 -0.71
CA VAL A 38 -1.82 -0.08 -1.37
C VAL A 38 -1.46 1.08 -0.45
N LEU A 39 -0.17 1.29 -0.24
CA LEU A 39 0.34 2.24 0.76
C LEU A 39 1.08 3.39 0.12
N GLY A 40 0.96 4.56 0.75
CA GLY A 40 1.81 5.72 0.52
C GLY A 40 2.69 5.97 1.73
N LYS A 41 3.65 6.87 1.59
CA LYS A 41 4.59 7.20 2.67
C LYS A 41 4.54 8.67 2.97
N VAL A 42 4.32 9.02 4.23
CA VAL A 42 4.36 10.41 4.69
C VAL A 42 5.83 10.82 4.80
N ALA A 43 6.25 11.77 3.97
CA ALA A 43 7.66 12.12 3.84
C ALA A 43 8.25 12.67 5.14
N ALA A 44 7.49 13.49 5.88
CA ALA A 44 7.98 14.12 7.09
C ALA A 44 8.24 13.14 8.23
N THR A 45 7.47 12.06 8.32
CA THR A 45 7.58 11.10 9.42
C THR A 45 8.21 9.77 9.00
N GLY A 46 8.23 9.48 7.71
CA GLY A 46 8.64 8.18 7.19
C GLY A 46 7.66 7.05 7.47
N LYS A 47 6.48 7.36 8.00
CA LYS A 47 5.47 6.35 8.31
C LYS A 47 4.60 6.09 7.08
N TYR A 48 4.08 4.86 7.01
CA TYR A 48 3.24 4.45 5.90
C TYR A 48 1.76 4.54 6.28
N VAL A 49 0.94 4.88 5.31
CA VAL A 49 -0.53 5.00 5.46
C VAL A 49 -1.17 4.42 4.19
N PRO A 50 -2.46 4.05 4.22
CA PRO A 50 -3.15 3.75 2.97
C PRO A 50 -2.97 4.90 1.98
N VAL A 51 -2.70 4.58 0.71
CA VAL A 51 -2.46 5.60 -0.30
C VAL A 51 -3.66 6.55 -0.37
N ASP A 52 -3.37 7.85 -0.45
CA ASP A 52 -4.40 8.89 -0.50
C ASP A 52 -4.16 9.78 -1.72
N PRO A 53 -4.67 9.38 -2.90
CA PRO A 53 -4.41 10.13 -4.13
C PRO A 53 -4.93 11.56 -4.12
N ALA A 54 -5.89 11.86 -3.25
CA ALA A 54 -6.43 13.21 -3.12
C ALA A 54 -5.61 14.10 -2.18
N ASN A 55 -4.61 13.54 -1.49
CA ASN A 55 -3.81 14.33 -0.55
C ASN A 55 -3.05 15.43 -1.27
N GLY A 56 -3.19 16.65 -0.77
CA GLY A 56 -2.48 17.81 -1.32
C GLY A 56 -3.03 18.33 -2.63
N THR A 57 -4.19 17.83 -3.10
CA THR A 57 -4.79 18.30 -4.35
C THR A 57 -5.75 19.48 -4.16
N GLY A 58 -6.10 19.81 -2.91
CA GLY A 58 -6.95 20.96 -2.61
C GLY A 58 -6.20 22.26 -2.81
N GLU A 59 -6.94 23.34 -3.03
CA GLU A 59 -6.36 24.66 -3.22
C GLU A 59 -5.59 25.06 -1.96
N GLY A 60 -4.34 25.46 -2.15
CA GLY A 60 -3.48 25.88 -1.04
C GLY A 60 -2.88 24.73 -0.24
N GLU A 61 -3.17 23.48 -0.59
CA GLU A 61 -2.62 22.32 0.10
C GLU A 61 -1.29 21.89 -0.49
N THR A 62 -0.47 21.31 0.38
CA THR A 62 0.82 20.71 -0.03
C THR A 62 0.74 19.20 0.21
N PRO A 63 1.05 18.36 -0.79
CA PRO A 63 1.06 16.92 -0.58
C PRO A 63 2.12 16.51 0.43
N ASP A 64 1.80 15.52 1.26
CA ASP A 64 2.73 15.01 2.28
C ASP A 64 3.50 13.77 1.83
N GLY A 65 3.27 13.30 0.60
CA GLY A 65 3.89 12.10 0.03
C GLY A 65 2.97 10.90 -0.01
N SER A 66 1.91 10.87 0.79
CA SER A 66 0.99 9.72 0.86
C SER A 66 0.14 9.58 -0.39
N HIS A 67 0.15 10.57 -1.27
CA HIS A 67 -0.58 10.52 -2.54
C HIS A 67 0.08 9.62 -3.58
N ILE A 68 1.31 9.18 -3.34
CA ILE A 68 2.06 8.33 -4.26
C ILE A 68 2.07 6.91 -3.73
N ALA A 69 1.64 5.94 -4.56
CA ALA A 69 1.68 4.54 -4.19
C ALA A 69 3.13 4.04 -4.24
N VAL A 70 3.62 3.47 -3.13
CA VAL A 70 5.02 3.02 -3.03
C VAL A 70 5.16 1.59 -2.55
N ALA A 71 4.09 0.96 -2.06
CA ALA A 71 4.18 -0.38 -1.50
C ALA A 71 2.80 -1.04 -1.40
N VAL A 72 2.80 -2.34 -1.11
CA VAL A 72 1.58 -3.10 -0.86
C VAL A 72 1.77 -3.84 0.46
N LEU A 73 0.78 -3.79 1.33
CA LEU A 73 0.86 -4.42 2.65
C LEU A 73 0.87 -5.94 2.52
N PHE A 74 1.84 -6.59 3.15
CA PHE A 74 2.05 -8.04 3.04
C PHE A 74 1.15 -8.83 3.98
N ALA A 75 1.00 -8.38 5.22
CA ALA A 75 0.19 -9.03 6.25
C ALA A 75 -0.68 -8.00 6.94
N ASP A 76 -1.82 -8.43 7.50
CA ASP A 76 -2.73 -7.50 8.17
C ASP A 76 -2.07 -6.84 9.38
N VAL A 77 -2.40 -5.58 9.62
CA VAL A 77 -1.90 -4.80 10.74
C VAL A 77 -3.01 -3.92 11.28
N ASP A 78 -3.23 -3.99 12.58
CA ASP A 78 -4.17 -3.11 13.26
C ASP A 78 -3.38 -2.08 14.07
N ALA A 79 -3.26 -0.88 13.52
CA ALA A 79 -2.59 0.25 14.16
C ALA A 79 -3.59 1.27 14.70
N THR A 80 -4.84 0.86 14.94
CA THR A 80 -5.91 1.76 15.39
C THR A 80 -5.54 2.47 16.69
N ALA A 81 -4.98 1.74 17.65
CA ALA A 81 -4.64 2.28 18.98
C ALA A 81 -3.25 2.91 19.03
N GLY A 82 -2.39 2.62 18.06
CA GLY A 82 -1.03 3.14 18.01
C GLY A 82 -0.29 2.59 16.81
N GLU A 83 0.77 3.28 16.41
CA GLU A 83 1.58 2.83 15.28
C GLU A 83 2.14 1.42 15.52
N LYS A 84 2.30 0.66 14.44
CA LYS A 84 2.75 -0.73 14.49
C LYS A 84 3.76 -1.01 13.37
N PRO A 85 4.68 -1.95 13.60
CA PRO A 85 5.52 -2.43 12.50
C PRO A 85 4.66 -3.19 11.49
N ALA A 86 4.99 -3.05 10.21
CA ALA A 86 4.28 -3.68 9.12
C ALA A 86 5.26 -4.23 8.10
N VAL A 87 4.99 -5.43 7.60
CA VAL A 87 5.75 -6.02 6.50
C VAL A 87 5.08 -5.59 5.20
N ILE A 88 5.87 -5.07 4.27
CA ILE A 88 5.38 -4.59 2.99
C ILE A 88 6.10 -5.28 1.84
N THR A 89 5.42 -5.38 0.69
CA THR A 89 6.06 -5.64 -0.60
C THR A 89 6.51 -4.29 -1.15
N ALA A 90 7.82 -4.10 -1.28
CA ALA A 90 8.40 -2.81 -1.61
C ALA A 90 9.01 -2.75 -3.00
N ARG A 91 9.33 -3.90 -3.60
CA ARG A 91 10.01 -3.99 -4.90
C ARG A 91 10.03 -5.41 -5.44
N ASP A 92 10.41 -5.57 -6.71
CA ASP A 92 10.75 -6.87 -7.32
C ASP A 92 9.67 -7.92 -7.17
N ALA A 93 8.41 -7.54 -7.43
CA ALA A 93 7.27 -8.43 -7.26
C ALA A 93 6.23 -8.22 -8.36
N GLU A 94 5.45 -9.27 -8.61
CA GLU A 94 4.23 -9.18 -9.41
C GLU A 94 3.03 -9.35 -8.50
N VAL A 95 2.02 -8.52 -8.68
CA VAL A 95 0.82 -8.55 -7.85
C VAL A 95 -0.42 -8.67 -8.72
N GLU A 96 -1.49 -9.20 -8.13
CA GLU A 96 -2.78 -9.30 -8.82
C GLU A 96 -3.55 -8.00 -8.60
N ALA A 97 -3.78 -7.24 -9.66
CA ALA A 97 -4.43 -5.93 -9.55
C ALA A 97 -5.82 -6.04 -8.90
N ALA A 98 -6.56 -7.10 -9.20
CA ALA A 98 -7.90 -7.29 -8.64
C ALA A 98 -7.90 -7.57 -7.14
N ALA A 99 -6.78 -8.00 -6.58
CA ALA A 99 -6.66 -8.31 -5.14
C ALA A 99 -6.14 -7.13 -4.32
N LEU A 100 -5.76 -6.03 -4.96
CA LEU A 100 -5.29 -4.84 -4.25
C LEU A 100 -6.46 -4.11 -3.61
N ILE A 101 -6.21 -3.56 -2.42
CA ILE A 101 -7.23 -2.82 -1.67
C ILE A 101 -6.94 -1.33 -1.81
N TRP A 102 -7.94 -0.60 -2.29
CA TRP A 102 -7.85 0.82 -2.60
C TRP A 102 -8.73 1.63 -1.66
N PRO A 103 -8.43 2.95 -1.49
CA PRO A 103 -9.35 3.84 -0.78
C PRO A 103 -10.72 3.83 -1.45
N ALA A 104 -11.78 3.92 -0.63
CA ALA A 104 -13.16 3.83 -1.13
C ALA A 104 -13.49 4.89 -2.19
N ALA A 105 -12.87 6.06 -2.09
CA ALA A 105 -13.16 7.18 -2.98
C ALA A 105 -12.27 7.25 -4.22
N ILE A 106 -11.42 6.25 -4.43
CA ILE A 106 -10.47 6.30 -5.55
C ILE A 106 -11.19 6.21 -6.88
N THR A 107 -10.74 7.02 -7.86
CA THR A 107 -11.27 7.01 -9.22
C THR A 107 -10.47 6.05 -10.09
N PRO A 108 -11.02 5.59 -11.24
CA PRO A 108 -10.24 4.77 -12.18
C PRO A 108 -8.96 5.44 -12.66
N THR A 109 -8.99 6.75 -12.88
CA THR A 109 -7.79 7.50 -13.28
C THR A 109 -6.73 7.47 -12.19
N GLN A 110 -7.13 7.62 -10.92
CA GLN A 110 -6.21 7.54 -9.79
C GLN A 110 -5.62 6.14 -9.64
N LYS A 111 -6.43 5.09 -9.85
CA LYS A 111 -5.92 3.72 -9.83
C LYS A 111 -4.85 3.49 -10.90
N THR A 112 -5.10 3.97 -12.11
CA THR A 112 -4.14 3.83 -13.20
C THR A 112 -2.83 4.53 -12.86
N ALA A 113 -2.90 5.74 -12.30
CA ALA A 113 -1.72 6.48 -11.88
C ALA A 113 -0.96 5.72 -10.77
N ALA A 114 -1.68 5.17 -9.79
CA ALA A 114 -1.08 4.43 -8.69
C ALA A 114 -0.40 3.15 -9.17
N LEU A 115 -1.00 2.43 -10.11
CA LEU A 115 -0.38 1.23 -10.69
C LEU A 115 0.92 1.57 -11.41
N GLY A 116 0.97 2.72 -12.10
CA GLY A 116 2.20 3.20 -12.71
C GLY A 116 3.26 3.57 -11.67
N GLN A 117 2.84 4.15 -10.55
CA GLN A 117 3.74 4.48 -9.44
C GLN A 117 4.33 3.21 -8.81
N LEU A 118 3.52 2.17 -8.64
CA LEU A 118 4.01 0.87 -8.15
C LEU A 118 5.00 0.26 -9.13
N ALA A 119 4.71 0.32 -10.42
CA ALA A 119 5.63 -0.19 -11.44
C ALA A 119 6.99 0.51 -11.36
N ALA A 120 7.00 1.79 -11.04
CA ALA A 120 8.23 2.58 -10.93
C ALA A 120 9.14 2.08 -9.80
N VAL A 121 8.58 1.44 -8.77
CA VAL A 121 9.36 0.84 -7.69
C VAL A 121 9.54 -0.68 -7.85
N GLY A 122 9.17 -1.23 -9.01
CA GLY A 122 9.38 -2.65 -9.30
C GLY A 122 8.24 -3.57 -8.88
N ILE A 123 7.05 -3.03 -8.64
CA ILE A 123 5.86 -3.81 -8.32
C ILE A 123 4.93 -3.77 -9.53
N VAL A 124 4.85 -4.87 -10.26
CA VAL A 124 4.10 -4.94 -11.51
C VAL A 124 2.75 -5.60 -11.25
N ALA A 125 1.66 -4.89 -11.57
CA ALA A 125 0.30 -5.41 -11.43
C ALA A 125 -0.11 -6.16 -12.70
N ARG A 126 -0.75 -7.31 -12.50
CA ARG A 126 -1.20 -8.17 -13.59
C ARG A 126 -2.72 -8.31 -13.60
#